data_7897ef88f86f9d382f5be2b7b1bb0642
#
_entry.id   7897ef88f86f9d382f5be2b7b1bb0642
#
_cell.length_a   1.000
_cell.length_b   1.000
_cell.length_c   1.000
_cell.angle_alpha   90.00
_cell.angle_beta   90.00
_cell.angle_gamma   90.00
#
_symmetry.space_group_name_H-M   'P 1'
#
loop_
_entity.id
_entity.type
_entity.pdbx_description
1 polymer ?
#
loop_
_entity_poly.entity_id
_entity_poly.type
_entity_poly.pdbx_seq_one_letter_code
_entity_poly.pdbx_strand_id
1 'polypeptide(L)'
;MTKDREKFFSVEEEVALHPELLHKTSPAEEPPIAVERADGDYYQSVAFEPGVAGVREGLRLPGQSWPWAAAVLTTILCGLAGGLLAVPAMFLKGRESGVWTLMLVVFGPFAEETLKQSGMIFQLEKLPGTVRSGWQFFLAALLGAGVFSVLENLLYGHVYLRHLPPEQLAILMNYRWIACTALHIACTMISALGLRRVWRDALRKGARCQISDAFPWFVVAVVIHGCYNLLMLLVQAFGKG
;
A
#
# COMPACT_ATOMS: atom_id res chain seq x y z
N MET A 1 6.46 0.13 35.54
CA MET A 1 6.60 -0.20 34.10
C MET A 1 5.28 -0.84 33.66
N THR A 2 4.34 -0.01 33.29
CA THR A 2 3.03 -0.41 32.77
C THR A 2 3.20 -0.73 31.28
N LYS A 3 2.92 -1.97 30.95
CA LYS A 3 2.93 -2.50 29.60
C LYS A 3 1.63 -2.02 28.92
N ASP A 4 1.68 -0.91 28.22
CA ASP A 4 0.61 -0.52 27.30
C ASP A 4 0.60 -1.54 26.16
N ARG A 5 -0.29 -2.51 26.28
CA ARG A 5 -0.71 -3.32 25.15
C ARG A 5 -1.50 -2.38 24.24
N GLU A 6 -0.91 -2.00 23.11
CA GLU A 6 -1.69 -1.46 22.01
C GLU A 6 -2.75 -2.52 21.65
N LYS A 7 -3.96 -2.31 22.09
CA LYS A 7 -5.11 -3.12 21.71
C LYS A 7 -5.38 -2.83 20.23
N PHE A 8 -5.18 -3.81 19.38
CA PHE A 8 -5.67 -3.76 18.01
C PHE A 8 -7.19 -3.90 18.04
N PHE A 9 -7.89 -2.76 18.09
CA PHE A 9 -9.34 -2.73 18.11
C PHE A 9 -9.93 -3.16 16.77
N SER A 10 -11.01 -3.94 16.81
CA SER A 10 -11.85 -4.18 15.63
C SER A 10 -12.56 -2.88 15.22
N VAL A 11 -13.06 -2.82 13.97
CA VAL A 11 -13.87 -1.66 13.53
C VAL A 11 -15.04 -1.39 14.49
N GLU A 12 -15.58 -2.45 15.09
CA GLU A 12 -16.68 -2.39 16.05
C GLU A 12 -16.27 -1.75 17.36
N GLU A 13 -15.07 -2.02 17.85
CA GLU A 13 -14.52 -1.40 19.06
C GLU A 13 -14.11 0.06 18.81
N GLU A 14 -13.56 0.40 17.64
CA GLU A 14 -13.24 1.79 17.29
C GLU A 14 -14.50 2.67 17.18
N VAL A 15 -15.58 2.15 16.63
CA VAL A 15 -16.88 2.87 16.58
C VAL A 15 -17.51 3.00 17.96
N ALA A 16 -17.39 1.99 18.83
CA ALA A 16 -17.90 2.03 20.19
C ALA A 16 -17.16 3.03 21.09
N LEU A 17 -15.89 3.32 20.81
CA LEU A 17 -15.08 4.29 21.56
C LEU A 17 -15.39 5.76 21.21
N HIS A 18 -16.15 6.01 20.15
CA HIS A 18 -16.52 7.35 19.68
C HIS A 18 -18.03 7.51 19.57
N PRO A 19 -18.78 7.48 20.71
CA PRO A 19 -20.23 7.60 20.72
C PRO A 19 -20.72 8.94 20.15
N GLU A 20 -19.89 9.98 20.14
CA GLU A 20 -20.18 11.25 19.48
C GLU A 20 -20.38 11.12 17.97
N LEU A 21 -19.87 10.06 17.32
CA LEU A 21 -20.11 9.78 15.91
C LEU A 21 -21.54 9.26 15.68
N LEU A 22 -22.22 8.77 16.72
CA LEU A 22 -23.58 8.27 16.67
C LEU A 22 -24.63 9.41 16.77
N HIS A 23 -24.26 10.56 17.35
CA HIS A 23 -25.21 11.65 17.65
C HIS A 23 -25.20 12.81 16.63
N LYS A 24 -24.32 12.79 15.61
CA LYS A 24 -24.23 13.86 14.60
C LYS A 24 -25.18 13.72 13.41
N THR A 25 -26.19 12.86 13.49
CA THR A 25 -27.18 12.70 12.43
C THR A 25 -28.59 12.98 12.92
N SER A 26 -28.84 14.25 13.28
CA SER A 26 -30.19 14.79 13.12
C SER A 26 -30.22 15.47 11.75
N PRO A 27 -31.10 15.08 10.84
CA PRO A 27 -31.17 15.71 9.53
C PRO A 27 -31.79 17.10 9.68
N ALA A 28 -30.97 18.12 9.66
CA ALA A 28 -31.46 19.42 9.17
C ALA A 28 -31.68 19.21 7.67
N GLU A 29 -32.90 19.33 7.23
CA GLU A 29 -33.29 19.30 5.82
C GLU A 29 -32.55 20.41 5.07
N GLU A 30 -31.40 20.09 4.48
CA GLU A 30 -30.82 20.91 3.44
C GLU A 30 -31.56 20.62 2.13
N PRO A 31 -32.04 21.65 1.41
CA PRO A 31 -32.70 21.45 0.13
C PRO A 31 -31.72 20.83 -0.87
N PRO A 32 -32.19 19.97 -1.79
CA PRO A 32 -31.31 19.32 -2.76
C PRO A 32 -30.61 20.38 -3.61
N ILE A 33 -29.28 20.40 -3.55
CA ILE A 33 -28.46 21.22 -4.45
C ILE A 33 -28.69 20.68 -5.86
N ALA A 34 -29.38 21.47 -6.69
CA ALA A 34 -29.50 21.21 -8.11
C ALA A 34 -28.11 21.35 -8.75
N VAL A 35 -27.43 20.26 -8.96
CA VAL A 35 -26.22 20.23 -9.78
C VAL A 35 -26.65 20.21 -11.23
N GLU A 36 -26.42 21.33 -11.92
CA GLU A 36 -26.61 21.47 -13.35
C GLU A 36 -25.72 20.45 -14.07
N ARG A 37 -26.35 19.57 -14.87
CA ARG A 37 -25.68 18.51 -15.60
C ARG A 37 -24.95 19.11 -16.80
N ALA A 38 -23.62 19.00 -16.82
CA ALA A 38 -22.86 18.96 -18.05
C ALA A 38 -22.77 17.49 -18.50
N ASP A 39 -23.12 17.25 -19.76
CA ASP A 39 -23.25 15.95 -20.41
C ASP A 39 -22.00 15.08 -20.31
N GLY A 40 -22.18 13.83 -19.99
CA GLY A 40 -21.16 12.79 -20.16
C GLY A 40 -21.16 11.73 -19.06
N ASP A 41 -21.98 10.72 -19.23
CA ASP A 41 -21.92 9.34 -18.79
C ASP A 41 -21.24 8.92 -17.48
N TYR A 42 -22.07 8.28 -16.64
CA TYR A 42 -21.79 7.15 -15.79
C TYR A 42 -21.07 7.36 -14.44
N TYR A 43 -21.67 8.12 -13.55
CA TYR A 43 -21.68 7.75 -12.13
C TYR A 43 -23.07 8.07 -11.57
N GLN A 44 -23.97 7.09 -11.53
CA GLN A 44 -25.11 7.17 -10.64
C GLN A 44 -24.57 7.33 -9.23
N SER A 45 -24.64 8.56 -8.71
CA SER A 45 -24.51 8.84 -7.30
C SER A 45 -25.68 8.15 -6.61
N VAL A 46 -25.45 6.94 -6.10
CA VAL A 46 -26.33 6.35 -5.10
C VAL A 46 -26.31 7.34 -3.93
N ALA A 47 -27.42 8.04 -3.73
CA ALA A 47 -27.60 8.88 -2.57
C ALA A 47 -27.35 8.05 -1.32
N PHE A 48 -26.26 8.33 -0.64
CA PHE A 48 -25.87 7.65 0.58
C PHE A 48 -26.62 8.32 1.73
N GLU A 49 -27.58 7.63 2.32
CA GLU A 49 -28.16 8.07 3.60
C GLU A 49 -27.07 8.01 4.68
N PRO A 50 -26.83 9.14 5.40
CA PRO A 50 -25.78 9.20 6.41
C PRO A 50 -26.23 8.58 7.72
N GLY A 51 -26.05 7.27 7.85
CA GLY A 51 -26.21 6.55 9.10
C GLY A 51 -25.09 5.53 9.27
N VAL A 52 -24.62 5.31 10.50
CA VAL A 52 -23.55 4.31 10.77
C VAL A 52 -23.93 2.92 10.24
N ALA A 53 -25.22 2.60 10.19
CA ALA A 53 -25.75 1.40 9.55
C ALA A 53 -25.48 1.43 8.02
N GLY A 54 -25.71 2.54 7.35
CA GLY A 54 -25.46 2.70 5.91
C GLY A 54 -24.00 2.66 5.54
N VAL A 55 -23.08 3.10 6.43
CA VAL A 55 -21.63 2.97 6.24
C VAL A 55 -21.22 1.50 6.31
N ARG A 56 -21.77 0.75 7.26
CA ARG A 56 -21.56 -0.70 7.36
C ARG A 56 -22.16 -1.44 6.15
N GLU A 57 -23.31 -1.01 5.63
CA GLU A 57 -23.95 -1.59 4.44
C GLU A 57 -23.26 -1.18 3.14
N GLY A 58 -22.76 0.03 3.00
CA GLY A 58 -22.04 0.50 1.82
C GLY A 58 -20.63 -0.08 1.69
N LEU A 59 -20.02 -0.48 2.82
CA LEU A 59 -18.75 -1.22 2.85
C LEU A 59 -18.96 -2.74 2.84
N ARG A 60 -20.17 -3.21 3.15
CA ARG A 60 -20.62 -4.59 2.97
C ARG A 60 -21.51 -4.62 1.74
N LEU A 61 -21.15 -5.41 0.76
CA LEU A 61 -22.09 -5.82 -0.26
C LEU A 61 -23.33 -6.40 0.45
N PRO A 62 -24.57 -5.98 0.11
CA PRO A 62 -25.77 -6.45 0.78
C PRO A 62 -25.77 -7.98 0.87
N GLY A 63 -25.83 -8.51 2.08
CA GLY A 63 -25.94 -9.94 2.34
C GLY A 63 -24.65 -10.76 2.50
N GLN A 64 -23.45 -10.19 2.35
CA GLN A 64 -22.19 -10.93 2.55
C GLN A 64 -21.36 -10.42 3.74
N SER A 65 -21.54 -11.05 4.90
CA SER A 65 -20.55 -10.99 5.96
C SER A 65 -19.42 -11.98 5.64
N TRP A 66 -18.28 -11.49 5.14
CA TRP A 66 -17.13 -12.37 4.91
C TRP A 66 -16.62 -12.93 6.23
N PRO A 67 -16.43 -14.28 6.34
CA PRO A 67 -15.76 -14.85 7.51
C PRO A 67 -14.36 -14.27 7.69
N TRP A 68 -13.90 -14.13 8.93
CA TRP A 68 -12.54 -13.63 9.19
C TRP A 68 -11.46 -14.38 8.41
N ALA A 69 -11.55 -15.70 8.35
CA ALA A 69 -10.61 -16.52 7.59
C ALA A 69 -10.56 -16.13 6.11
N ALA A 70 -11.73 -15.90 5.48
CA ALA A 70 -11.79 -15.47 4.08
C ALA A 70 -11.22 -14.06 3.89
N ALA A 71 -11.50 -13.13 4.81
CA ALA A 71 -10.95 -11.78 4.78
C ALA A 71 -9.42 -11.78 4.87
N VAL A 72 -8.85 -12.56 5.80
CA VAL A 72 -7.40 -12.72 5.95
C VAL A 72 -6.80 -13.40 4.72
N LEU A 73 -7.40 -14.47 4.22
CA LEU A 73 -6.93 -15.16 3.02
C LEU A 73 -6.91 -14.22 1.81
N THR A 74 -7.95 -13.41 1.63
CA THR A 74 -8.00 -12.40 0.57
C THR A 74 -6.84 -11.42 0.70
N THR A 75 -6.56 -10.93 1.92
CA THR A 75 -5.44 -10.03 2.17
C THR A 75 -4.09 -10.67 1.85
N ILE A 76 -3.90 -11.94 2.22
CA ILE A 76 -2.68 -12.70 1.89
C ILE A 76 -2.52 -12.80 0.38
N LEU A 77 -3.58 -13.24 -0.33
CA LEU A 77 -3.53 -13.38 -1.79
C LEU A 77 -3.27 -12.05 -2.50
N CYS A 78 -3.93 -10.98 -2.05
CA CYS A 78 -3.72 -9.63 -2.59
C CYS A 78 -2.30 -9.12 -2.31
N GLY A 79 -1.77 -9.33 -1.11
CA GLY A 79 -0.40 -8.96 -0.78
C GLY A 79 0.63 -9.69 -1.64
N LEU A 80 0.50 -11.00 -1.77
CA LEU A 80 1.37 -11.82 -2.64
C LEU A 80 1.27 -11.37 -4.10
N ALA A 81 0.05 -11.14 -4.61
CA ALA A 81 -0.19 -10.67 -5.97
C ALA A 81 0.48 -9.32 -6.23
N GLY A 82 0.39 -8.37 -5.29
CA GLY A 82 1.07 -7.07 -5.39
C GLY A 82 2.59 -7.21 -5.54
N GLY A 83 3.21 -8.07 -4.74
CA GLY A 83 4.64 -8.38 -4.86
C GLY A 83 5.01 -8.97 -6.21
N LEU A 84 4.21 -9.89 -6.75
CA LEU A 84 4.42 -10.49 -8.07
C LEU A 84 4.22 -9.47 -9.20
N LEU A 85 3.20 -8.63 -9.10
CA LEU A 85 2.93 -7.57 -10.09
C LEU A 85 4.04 -6.52 -10.16
N ALA A 86 4.83 -6.36 -9.10
CA ALA A 86 5.97 -5.45 -9.08
C ALA A 86 7.21 -5.99 -9.83
N VAL A 87 7.26 -7.30 -10.15
CA VAL A 87 8.42 -7.92 -10.82
C VAL A 87 8.84 -7.22 -12.12
N PRO A 88 7.94 -6.79 -13.03
CA PRO A 88 8.33 -6.06 -14.22
C PRO A 88 9.14 -4.78 -13.95
N ALA A 89 8.91 -4.12 -12.80
CA ALA A 89 9.65 -2.91 -12.44
C ALA A 89 11.16 -3.17 -12.21
N MET A 90 11.54 -4.40 -11.84
CA MET A 90 12.95 -4.79 -11.69
C MET A 90 13.75 -4.63 -12.98
N PHE A 91 13.10 -4.73 -14.14
CA PHE A 91 13.72 -4.61 -15.45
C PHE A 91 13.80 -3.17 -15.98
N LEU A 92 13.24 -2.21 -15.26
CA LEU A 92 13.41 -0.78 -15.54
C LEU A 92 14.81 -0.28 -15.17
N LYS A 93 15.62 -1.10 -14.52
CA LYS A 93 17.02 -0.83 -14.15
C LYS A 93 17.91 -1.12 -15.35
N GLY A 94 18.02 -0.18 -16.27
CA GLY A 94 18.78 -0.33 -17.50
C GLY A 94 20.15 0.34 -17.49
N ARG A 95 20.77 0.44 -18.65
CA ARG A 95 22.17 0.77 -18.95
C ARG A 95 22.67 2.15 -18.44
N GLU A 96 24.00 2.30 -18.34
CA GLU A 96 24.75 3.45 -17.82
C GLU A 96 24.62 4.73 -18.69
N SER A 97 23.47 5.40 -18.63
CA SER A 97 23.28 6.72 -19.24
C SER A 97 22.42 7.60 -18.34
N GLY A 98 22.50 8.93 -18.44
CA GLY A 98 21.80 9.86 -17.55
C GLY A 98 20.29 9.62 -17.43
N VAL A 99 19.61 9.23 -18.48
CA VAL A 99 18.18 8.87 -18.46
C VAL A 99 17.94 7.61 -17.62
N TRP A 100 18.83 6.63 -17.67
CA TRP A 100 18.72 5.40 -16.88
C TRP A 100 18.96 5.63 -15.39
N THR A 101 19.79 6.61 -15.03
CA THR A 101 19.93 7.05 -13.63
C THR A 101 18.59 7.58 -13.09
N LEU A 102 17.87 8.37 -13.88
CA LEU A 102 16.56 8.86 -13.52
C LEU A 102 15.53 7.70 -13.38
N MET A 103 15.59 6.72 -14.29
CA MET A 103 14.78 5.51 -14.20
C MET A 103 15.07 4.73 -12.91
N LEU A 104 16.34 4.57 -12.56
CA LEU A 104 16.73 3.83 -11.36
C LEU A 104 16.36 4.56 -10.06
N VAL A 105 16.50 5.90 -10.02
CA VAL A 105 16.35 6.69 -8.79
C VAL A 105 14.89 7.13 -8.56
N VAL A 106 14.11 7.34 -9.61
CA VAL A 106 12.74 7.87 -9.50
C VAL A 106 11.69 6.88 -10.01
N PHE A 107 11.76 6.51 -11.27
CA PHE A 107 10.68 5.73 -11.91
C PHE A 107 10.64 4.27 -11.44
N GLY A 108 11.81 3.65 -11.20
CA GLY A 108 11.87 2.30 -10.64
C GLY A 108 11.20 2.23 -9.27
N PRO A 109 11.67 3.00 -8.28
CA PRO A 109 11.03 3.09 -6.96
C PRO A 109 9.55 3.43 -7.01
N PHE A 110 9.14 4.37 -7.88
CA PHE A 110 7.74 4.72 -8.04
C PHE A 110 6.90 3.52 -8.52
N ALA A 111 7.35 2.84 -9.58
CA ALA A 111 6.67 1.66 -10.09
C ALA A 111 6.64 0.53 -9.06
N GLU A 112 7.78 0.25 -8.41
CA GLU A 112 7.90 -0.80 -7.42
C GLU A 112 6.97 -0.57 -6.23
N GLU A 113 7.00 0.61 -5.59
CA GLU A 113 6.18 0.88 -4.41
C GLU A 113 4.68 0.92 -4.75
N THR A 114 4.31 1.43 -5.93
CA THR A 114 2.92 1.44 -6.39
C THR A 114 2.41 0.02 -6.66
N LEU A 115 3.19 -0.79 -7.38
CA LEU A 115 2.78 -2.14 -7.77
C LEU A 115 2.75 -3.11 -6.59
N LYS A 116 3.65 -2.98 -5.61
CA LYS A 116 3.60 -3.77 -4.36
C LYS A 116 2.30 -3.54 -3.58
N GLN A 117 1.74 -2.34 -3.65
CA GLN A 117 0.47 -2.01 -2.98
C GLN A 117 -0.77 -2.26 -3.85
N SER A 118 -0.61 -2.59 -5.13
CA SER A 118 -1.72 -2.76 -6.07
C SER A 118 -2.75 -3.78 -5.60
N GLY A 119 -2.30 -4.87 -4.97
CA GLY A 119 -3.20 -5.87 -4.40
C GLY A 119 -4.06 -5.34 -3.26
N MET A 120 -3.48 -4.54 -2.34
CA MET A 120 -4.25 -3.91 -1.26
C MET A 120 -5.19 -2.83 -1.78
N ILE A 121 -4.75 -2.05 -2.78
CA ILE A 121 -5.60 -1.07 -3.47
C ILE A 121 -6.79 -1.78 -4.13
N PHE A 122 -6.55 -2.88 -4.84
CA PHE A 122 -7.61 -3.71 -5.43
C PHE A 122 -8.58 -4.22 -4.36
N GLN A 123 -8.07 -4.71 -3.22
CA GLN A 123 -8.90 -5.18 -2.12
C GLN A 123 -9.80 -4.07 -1.57
N LEU A 124 -9.26 -2.85 -1.40
CA LEU A 124 -10.02 -1.68 -0.94
C LEU A 124 -11.12 -1.27 -1.91
N GLU A 125 -10.84 -1.28 -3.21
CA GLU A 125 -11.77 -0.80 -4.24
C GLU A 125 -12.81 -1.83 -4.65
N LYS A 126 -12.40 -3.10 -4.79
CA LYS A 126 -13.24 -4.15 -5.36
C LYS A 126 -13.81 -5.10 -4.31
N LEU A 127 -13.15 -5.24 -3.17
CA LEU A 127 -13.53 -6.16 -2.11
C LEU A 127 -13.53 -5.47 -0.73
N PRO A 128 -14.10 -4.25 -0.59
CA PRO A 128 -13.99 -3.46 0.65
C PRO A 128 -14.51 -4.19 1.88
N GLY A 129 -15.54 -5.04 1.74
CA GLY A 129 -16.10 -5.84 2.83
C GLY A 129 -15.14 -6.90 3.41
N THR A 130 -13.99 -7.16 2.76
CA THR A 130 -12.95 -8.06 3.27
C THR A 130 -11.89 -7.33 4.10
N VAL A 131 -11.86 -6.00 4.08
CA VAL A 131 -10.96 -5.19 4.92
C VAL A 131 -11.65 -4.92 6.24
N ARG A 132 -11.31 -5.70 7.27
CA ARG A 132 -11.97 -5.70 8.58
C ARG A 132 -11.13 -5.07 9.68
N SER A 133 -9.83 -4.89 9.46
CA SER A 133 -8.92 -4.38 10.47
C SER A 133 -7.70 -3.70 9.86
N GLY A 134 -7.20 -2.67 10.55
CA GLY A 134 -6.04 -1.90 10.12
C GLY A 134 -4.73 -2.70 9.99
N TRP A 135 -4.59 -3.86 10.64
CA TRP A 135 -3.38 -4.70 10.52
C TRP A 135 -3.28 -5.40 9.16
N GLN A 136 -4.41 -5.58 8.44
CA GLN A 136 -4.43 -6.21 7.11
C GLN A 136 -3.58 -5.41 6.10
N PHE A 137 -3.51 -4.08 6.24
CA PHE A 137 -2.63 -3.23 5.41
C PHE A 137 -1.16 -3.59 5.59
N PHE A 138 -0.74 -3.81 6.84
CA PHE A 138 0.64 -4.17 7.16
C PHE A 138 0.96 -5.60 6.74
N LEU A 139 0.01 -6.52 6.88
CA LEU A 139 0.18 -7.88 6.40
C LEU A 139 0.36 -7.90 4.87
N ALA A 140 -0.50 -7.21 4.12
CA ALA A 140 -0.39 -7.13 2.67
C ALA A 140 0.93 -6.47 2.25
N ALA A 141 1.36 -5.40 2.93
CA ALA A 141 2.62 -4.71 2.69
C ALA A 141 3.83 -5.63 2.94
N LEU A 142 3.83 -6.35 4.06
CA LEU A 142 4.89 -7.29 4.40
C LEU A 142 5.02 -8.41 3.36
N LEU A 143 3.90 -8.98 2.94
CA LEU A 143 3.87 -10.05 1.94
C LEU A 143 4.30 -9.52 0.56
N GLY A 144 3.78 -8.36 0.13
CA GLY A 144 4.14 -7.75 -1.14
C GLY A 144 5.62 -7.38 -1.21
N ALA A 145 6.15 -6.71 -0.19
CA ALA A 145 7.56 -6.36 -0.09
C ALA A 145 8.45 -7.60 0.04
N GLY A 146 8.02 -8.59 0.82
CA GLY A 146 8.76 -9.84 1.01
C GLY A 146 8.92 -10.63 -0.28
N VAL A 147 7.81 -10.89 -0.99
CA VAL A 147 7.85 -11.58 -2.29
C VAL A 147 8.71 -10.82 -3.30
N PHE A 148 8.50 -9.51 -3.42
CA PHE A 148 9.30 -8.69 -4.31
C PHE A 148 10.79 -8.78 -3.98
N SER A 149 11.18 -8.59 -2.72
CA SER A 149 12.59 -8.62 -2.29
C SER A 149 13.24 -9.97 -2.54
N VAL A 150 12.52 -11.07 -2.30
CA VAL A 150 13.04 -12.41 -2.60
C VAL A 150 13.34 -12.55 -4.08
N LEU A 151 12.38 -12.20 -4.94
CA LEU A 151 12.53 -12.34 -6.39
C LEU A 151 13.63 -11.40 -6.93
N GLU A 152 13.70 -10.17 -6.43
CA GLU A 152 14.75 -9.23 -6.82
C GLU A 152 16.13 -9.72 -6.39
N ASN A 153 16.30 -10.22 -5.18
CA ASN A 153 17.57 -10.75 -4.70
C ASN A 153 18.01 -11.98 -5.49
N LEU A 154 17.08 -12.88 -5.84
CA LEU A 154 17.38 -14.02 -6.74
C LEU A 154 17.82 -13.55 -8.11
N LEU A 155 17.15 -12.54 -8.69
CA LEU A 155 17.52 -11.95 -9.97
C LEU A 155 18.94 -11.35 -9.90
N TYR A 156 19.25 -10.61 -8.83
CA TYR A 156 20.59 -10.06 -8.65
C TYR A 156 21.65 -11.15 -8.52
N GLY A 157 21.45 -12.15 -7.70
CA GLY A 157 22.43 -13.21 -7.48
C GLY A 157 22.68 -14.07 -8.72
N HIS A 158 21.62 -14.42 -9.45
CA HIS A 158 21.73 -15.36 -10.58
C HIS A 158 21.93 -14.70 -11.95
N VAL A 159 21.58 -13.43 -12.10
CA VAL A 159 21.63 -12.75 -13.39
C VAL A 159 22.63 -11.59 -13.38
N TYR A 160 22.43 -10.60 -12.52
CA TYR A 160 23.21 -9.36 -12.58
C TYR A 160 24.62 -9.49 -12.00
N LEU A 161 24.79 -10.20 -10.90
CA LEU A 161 26.06 -10.30 -10.17
C LEU A 161 26.79 -11.64 -10.38
N ARG A 162 26.26 -12.52 -11.25
CA ARG A 162 26.82 -13.86 -11.48
C ARG A 162 28.28 -13.89 -11.96
N HIS A 163 28.74 -12.75 -12.49
CA HIS A 163 30.11 -12.60 -13.03
C HIS A 163 31.14 -12.26 -11.95
N LEU A 164 30.70 -11.96 -10.73
CA LEU A 164 31.58 -11.61 -9.60
C LEU A 164 32.25 -12.85 -9.01
N PRO A 165 33.47 -12.71 -8.45
CA PRO A 165 34.08 -13.76 -7.65
C PRO A 165 33.18 -14.19 -6.50
N PRO A 166 33.19 -15.49 -6.11
CA PRO A 166 32.26 -16.03 -5.10
C PRO A 166 32.27 -15.27 -3.78
N GLU A 167 33.42 -14.83 -3.30
CA GLU A 167 33.55 -14.07 -2.06
C GLU A 167 32.86 -12.70 -2.12
N GLN A 168 33.06 -11.96 -3.21
CA GLN A 168 32.42 -10.66 -3.44
C GLN A 168 30.92 -10.83 -3.62
N LEU A 169 30.50 -11.85 -4.36
CA LEU A 169 29.09 -12.18 -4.53
C LEU A 169 28.44 -12.47 -3.18
N ALA A 170 29.07 -13.28 -2.30
CA ALA A 170 28.53 -13.60 -0.99
C ALA A 170 28.35 -12.37 -0.10
N ILE A 171 29.33 -11.46 -0.08
CA ILE A 171 29.26 -10.21 0.68
C ILE A 171 28.10 -9.34 0.18
N LEU A 172 28.01 -9.11 -1.12
CA LEU A 172 26.95 -8.29 -1.73
C LEU A 172 25.58 -8.90 -1.54
N MET A 173 25.45 -10.20 -1.67
CA MET A 173 24.18 -10.89 -1.47
C MET A 173 23.73 -10.84 -0.01
N ASN A 174 24.63 -11.03 0.95
CA ASN A 174 24.32 -10.85 2.38
C ASN A 174 23.81 -9.43 2.67
N TYR A 175 24.50 -8.43 2.15
CA TYR A 175 24.07 -7.03 2.27
C TYR A 175 22.65 -6.83 1.67
N ARG A 176 22.41 -7.35 0.46
CA ARG A 176 21.10 -7.22 -0.20
C ARG A 176 19.99 -7.91 0.58
N TRP A 177 20.23 -9.13 1.05
CA TRP A 177 19.24 -9.87 1.84
C TRP A 177 18.82 -9.13 3.12
N ILE A 178 19.72 -8.36 3.73
CA ILE A 178 19.43 -7.60 4.95
C ILE A 178 18.95 -6.18 4.61
N ALA A 179 19.82 -5.36 4.00
CA ALA A 179 19.59 -3.94 3.84
C ALA A 179 18.53 -3.63 2.78
N CYS A 180 18.60 -4.27 1.60
CA CYS A 180 17.61 -4.01 0.54
C CYS A 180 16.23 -4.55 0.93
N THR A 181 16.16 -5.75 1.54
CA THR A 181 14.88 -6.30 2.02
C THR A 181 14.27 -5.42 3.10
N ALA A 182 15.07 -4.94 4.06
CA ALA A 182 14.59 -4.02 5.09
C ALA A 182 14.08 -2.70 4.49
N LEU A 183 14.77 -2.17 3.49
CA LEU A 183 14.35 -0.96 2.77
C LEU A 183 12.98 -1.16 2.10
N HIS A 184 12.82 -2.23 1.33
CA HIS A 184 11.55 -2.53 0.66
C HIS A 184 10.41 -2.66 1.65
N ILE A 185 10.61 -3.40 2.74
CA ILE A 185 9.60 -3.55 3.79
C ILE A 185 9.27 -2.18 4.39
N ALA A 186 10.26 -1.36 4.75
CA ALA A 186 10.04 -0.04 5.34
C ALA A 186 9.26 0.89 4.40
N CYS A 187 9.67 1.01 3.12
CA CYS A 187 9.00 1.84 2.13
C CYS A 187 7.55 1.39 1.89
N THR A 188 7.34 0.08 1.72
CA THR A 188 6.00 -0.47 1.50
C THR A 188 5.11 -0.30 2.75
N MET A 189 5.67 -0.39 3.96
CA MET A 189 4.94 -0.09 5.21
C MET A 189 4.53 1.39 5.30
N ILE A 190 5.36 2.32 4.86
CA ILE A 190 5.00 3.76 4.81
C ILE A 190 3.80 3.96 3.87
N SER A 191 3.80 3.37 2.69
CA SER A 191 2.66 3.44 1.75
C SER A 191 1.40 2.80 2.36
N ALA A 192 1.54 1.69 3.08
CA ALA A 192 0.44 1.01 3.77
C ALA A 192 -0.16 1.86 4.90
N LEU A 193 0.65 2.65 5.62
CA LEU A 193 0.16 3.63 6.60
C LEU A 193 -0.77 4.65 5.94
N GLY A 194 -0.42 5.14 4.75
CA GLY A 194 -1.26 6.04 3.96
C GLY A 194 -2.59 5.41 3.60
N LEU A 195 -2.59 4.19 3.05
CA LEU A 195 -3.82 3.47 2.69
C LEU A 195 -4.69 3.19 3.93
N ARG A 196 -4.08 2.76 5.05
CA ARG A 196 -4.79 2.55 6.32
C ARG A 196 -5.45 3.84 6.82
N ARG A 197 -4.76 4.99 6.73
CA ARG A 197 -5.31 6.28 7.13
C ARG A 197 -6.53 6.64 6.27
N VAL A 198 -6.41 6.53 4.96
CA VAL A 198 -7.52 6.79 4.02
C VAL A 198 -8.72 5.89 4.32
N TRP A 199 -8.49 4.60 4.57
CA TRP A 199 -9.54 3.67 4.96
C TRP A 199 -10.23 4.08 6.27
N ARG A 200 -9.48 4.44 7.32
CA ARG A 200 -10.04 4.91 8.60
C ARG A 200 -10.86 6.20 8.44
N ASP A 201 -10.34 7.14 7.65
CA ASP A 201 -11.02 8.41 7.39
C ASP A 201 -12.31 8.18 6.58
N ALA A 202 -12.31 7.24 5.64
CA ALA A 202 -13.50 6.83 4.90
C ALA A 202 -14.56 6.21 5.84
N LEU A 203 -14.13 5.33 6.76
CA LEU A 203 -15.02 4.77 7.79
C LEU A 203 -15.66 5.84 8.68
N ARG A 204 -14.86 6.82 9.13
CA ARG A 204 -15.34 7.91 9.99
C ARG A 204 -16.33 8.82 9.27
N LYS A 205 -16.10 9.07 7.99
CA LYS A 205 -16.95 9.96 7.17
C LYS A 205 -18.16 9.26 6.57
N GLY A 206 -18.22 7.93 6.64
CA GLY A 206 -19.24 7.17 5.94
C GLY A 206 -19.11 7.28 4.41
N ALA A 207 -17.91 7.45 3.89
CA ALA A 207 -17.63 7.71 2.49
C ALA A 207 -16.76 6.60 1.86
N ARG A 208 -16.67 6.59 0.54
CA ARG A 208 -15.72 5.69 -0.16
C ARG A 208 -14.28 6.13 0.07
N CYS A 209 -13.36 5.16 0.09
CA CYS A 209 -11.94 5.44 0.14
C CYS A 209 -11.50 6.21 -1.11
N GLN A 210 -10.86 7.36 -0.91
CA GLN A 210 -10.20 8.11 -1.98
C GLN A 210 -8.71 7.76 -1.95
N ILE A 211 -8.29 6.81 -2.78
CA ILE A 211 -6.90 6.30 -2.79
C ILE A 211 -5.88 7.42 -3.05
N SER A 212 -6.28 8.46 -3.81
CA SER A 212 -5.46 9.66 -4.04
C SER A 212 -4.97 10.32 -2.76
N ASP A 213 -5.71 10.24 -1.66
CA ASP A 213 -5.34 10.85 -0.39
C ASP A 213 -4.16 10.11 0.29
N ALA A 214 -3.86 8.90 -0.16
CA ALA A 214 -2.67 8.16 0.26
C ALA A 214 -1.40 8.59 -0.52
N PHE A 215 -1.53 9.35 -1.61
CA PHE A 215 -0.42 9.71 -2.50
C PHE A 215 0.79 10.33 -1.79
N PRO A 216 0.65 11.24 -0.80
CA PRO A 216 1.80 11.79 -0.08
C PRO A 216 2.66 10.71 0.58
N TRP A 217 2.06 9.64 1.08
CA TRP A 217 2.78 8.52 1.72
C TRP A 217 3.55 7.68 0.70
N PHE A 218 2.97 7.51 -0.51
CA PHE A 218 3.68 6.88 -1.62
C PHE A 218 4.88 7.73 -2.05
N VAL A 219 4.73 9.04 -2.14
CA VAL A 219 5.84 9.96 -2.47
C VAL A 219 6.96 9.82 -1.44
N VAL A 220 6.65 9.80 -0.15
CA VAL A 220 7.67 9.61 0.91
C VAL A 220 8.40 8.28 0.73
N ALA A 221 7.66 7.19 0.49
CA ALA A 221 8.26 5.87 0.26
C ALA A 221 9.19 5.88 -0.98
N VAL A 222 8.74 6.46 -2.08
CA VAL A 222 9.51 6.58 -3.34
C VAL A 222 10.78 7.41 -3.13
N VAL A 223 10.69 8.53 -2.41
CA VAL A 223 11.84 9.39 -2.12
C VAL A 223 12.87 8.64 -1.27
N ILE A 224 12.46 7.97 -0.20
CA ILE A 224 13.38 7.19 0.64
C ILE A 224 14.06 6.10 -0.18
N HIS A 225 13.29 5.35 -0.97
CA HIS A 225 13.81 4.29 -1.82
C HIS A 225 14.76 4.85 -2.90
N GLY A 226 14.39 5.93 -3.56
CA GLY A 226 15.21 6.58 -4.59
C GLY A 226 16.50 7.16 -4.03
N CYS A 227 16.46 7.79 -2.85
CA CYS A 227 17.67 8.28 -2.15
C CYS A 227 18.64 7.14 -1.84
N TYR A 228 18.12 5.98 -1.41
CA TYR A 228 18.95 4.79 -1.20
C TYR A 228 19.60 4.33 -2.51
N ASN A 229 18.84 4.23 -3.60
CA ASN A 229 19.39 3.84 -4.90
C ASN A 229 20.47 4.83 -5.39
N LEU A 230 20.24 6.14 -5.21
CA LEU A 230 21.21 7.18 -5.52
C LEU A 230 22.49 7.02 -4.68
N LEU A 231 22.34 6.80 -3.37
CA LEU A 231 23.48 6.57 -2.48
C LEU A 231 24.32 5.38 -2.96
N MET A 232 23.68 4.28 -3.34
CA MET A 232 24.38 3.08 -3.83
C MET A 232 25.11 3.33 -5.15
N LEU A 233 24.55 4.15 -6.05
CA LEU A 233 25.23 4.60 -7.26
C LEU A 233 26.49 5.44 -6.95
N LEU A 234 26.38 6.37 -5.99
CA LEU A 234 27.50 7.20 -5.57
C LEU A 234 28.62 6.34 -4.96
N VAL A 235 28.29 5.40 -4.07
CA VAL A 235 29.25 4.46 -3.48
C VAL A 235 29.96 3.66 -4.57
N GLN A 236 29.24 3.19 -5.60
CA GLN A 236 29.85 2.48 -6.73
C GLN A 236 30.75 3.37 -7.59
N ALA A 237 30.39 4.63 -7.77
CA ALA A 237 31.18 5.58 -8.56
C ALA A 237 32.49 5.96 -7.86
N PHE A 238 32.45 6.22 -6.56
CA PHE A 238 33.62 6.63 -5.78
C PHE A 238 34.45 5.46 -5.24
N GLY A 239 33.88 4.27 -5.11
CA GLY A 239 34.57 3.07 -4.64
C GLY A 239 35.46 2.39 -5.69
N LYS A 240 35.47 2.88 -6.93
CA LYS A 240 36.33 2.38 -8.04
C LYS A 240 37.67 3.14 -8.14
N GLY A 241 37.96 4.09 -7.28
CA GLY A 241 39.24 4.79 -7.14
C GLY A 241 40.07 4.16 -6.04
#